data_4c59100520d497aecb4ed8eceeeaece9
#
_entry.id   4c59100520d497aecb4ed8eceeeaece9
#
_cell.length_a   1.000
_cell.length_b   1.000
_cell.length_c   1.000
_cell.angle_alpha   90.00
_cell.angle_beta   90.00
_cell.angle_gamma   90.00
#
_symmetry.space_group_name_H-M   'P 1'
#
loop_
_entity.id
_entity.type
_entity.pdbx_description
1 polymer ?
#
loop_
_entity_poly.entity_id
_entity_poly.type
_entity_poly.pdbx_seq_one_letter_code
_entity_poly.pdbx_strand_id
1 'polypeptide(L)'
;GSGSDGLPDRGRGPQSTLVVDQQPLWARVVAVKSPDELTVSFRARGLKVTPQRQRIFRALHEAREHPTAEAVYAEVRQEMPTISLRTVYQTLNDLTAMGELHQLDLGTGSARFDPTVEPHHHLVCDTCGAVSDLHAEFSDVHVPADVGFAVSSTEIVFRGRCRECQGGGHIGTAPTNPPAVRPKEHAAHG
;
A
#
# COMPACT_ATOMS: atom_id res chain seq x y z
N GLY A 1 2.74 77.78 -13.57
CA GLY A 1 3.35 76.86 -12.64
C GLY A 1 2.55 75.60 -12.48
N SER A 2 2.93 74.58 -13.19
CA SER A 2 2.27 73.22 -13.13
C SER A 2 3.08 72.35 -12.20
N GLY A 3 2.50 72.02 -11.06
CA GLY A 3 3.03 71.00 -10.15
C GLY A 3 2.50 69.66 -10.50
N SER A 4 3.36 68.70 -10.84
CA SER A 4 3.06 67.31 -11.03
C SER A 4 3.44 66.54 -9.75
N ASP A 5 2.43 66.21 -8.97
CA ASP A 5 2.58 65.30 -7.80
C ASP A 5 2.81 63.90 -8.27
N GLY A 6 4.03 63.39 -8.03
CA GLY A 6 4.38 61.96 -8.23
C GLY A 6 3.82 61.10 -7.09
N LEU A 7 2.97 60.14 -7.41
CA LEU A 7 2.57 59.11 -6.48
C LEU A 7 3.74 58.12 -6.22
N PRO A 8 3.95 57.68 -4.98
CA PRO A 8 4.97 56.68 -4.68
C PRO A 8 4.53 55.28 -5.19
N ASP A 9 5.46 54.66 -5.89
CA ASP A 9 5.41 53.25 -6.33
C ASP A 9 5.20 52.30 -5.12
N ARG A 10 4.06 51.65 -5.06
CA ARG A 10 3.80 50.58 -4.08
C ARG A 10 4.54 49.34 -4.53
N GLY A 11 5.69 49.12 -3.90
CA GLY A 11 6.50 47.93 -4.07
C GLY A 11 5.66 46.65 -4.05
N ARG A 12 5.74 45.88 -5.11
CA ARG A 12 5.28 44.46 -5.14
C ARG A 12 6.11 43.70 -4.14
N GLY A 13 5.45 43.24 -3.07
CA GLY A 13 6.02 42.28 -2.15
C GLY A 13 6.38 40.97 -2.89
N PRO A 14 7.28 40.16 -2.33
CA PRO A 14 7.70 38.93 -2.95
C PRO A 14 6.49 37.99 -3.11
N GLN A 15 6.16 37.66 -4.34
CA GLN A 15 5.20 36.60 -4.65
C GLN A 15 5.83 35.29 -4.22
N SER A 16 5.39 34.76 -3.08
CA SER A 16 5.68 33.38 -2.69
C SER A 16 5.09 32.47 -3.75
N THR A 17 5.92 32.03 -4.67
CA THR A 17 5.59 30.94 -5.59
C THR A 17 5.49 29.68 -4.73
N LEU A 18 4.28 29.30 -4.39
CA LEU A 18 4.02 27.95 -3.91
C LEU A 18 4.43 27.01 -5.05
N VAL A 19 5.60 26.40 -4.90
CA VAL A 19 5.99 25.27 -5.73
C VAL A 19 5.05 24.14 -5.32
N VAL A 20 3.92 24.05 -6.01
CA VAL A 20 3.06 22.88 -5.92
C VAL A 20 3.87 21.75 -6.53
N ASP A 21 4.27 20.81 -5.72
CA ASP A 21 4.89 19.56 -6.17
C ASP A 21 3.95 18.90 -7.17
N GLN A 22 4.29 19.01 -8.46
CA GLN A 22 3.48 18.47 -9.56
C GLN A 22 3.73 16.95 -9.76
N GLN A 23 4.19 16.27 -8.76
CA GLN A 23 4.29 14.81 -8.83
C GLN A 23 2.88 14.23 -8.87
N PRO A 24 2.57 13.39 -9.86
CA PRO A 24 1.27 12.74 -9.92
C PRO A 24 1.06 11.91 -8.67
N LEU A 25 -0.18 11.88 -8.16
CA LEU A 25 -0.54 11.20 -6.90
C LEU A 25 -0.04 9.76 -6.79
N TRP A 26 0.13 9.07 -7.93
CA TRP A 26 0.71 7.72 -7.98
C TRP A 26 2.23 7.69 -7.72
N ALA A 27 2.92 8.80 -7.82
CA ALA A 27 4.37 8.91 -7.55
C ALA A 27 4.69 9.28 -6.09
N ARG A 28 3.70 9.52 -5.26
CA ARG A 28 3.86 9.58 -3.81
C ARG A 28 4.02 8.16 -3.28
N VAL A 29 5.21 7.64 -3.44
CA VAL A 29 5.64 6.46 -2.69
C VAL A 29 5.68 6.90 -1.23
N VAL A 30 4.65 6.54 -0.47
CA VAL A 30 4.72 6.63 0.99
C VAL A 30 5.89 5.74 1.39
N ALA A 31 6.87 6.35 2.02
CA ALA A 31 8.12 5.67 2.31
C ALA A 31 7.85 4.56 3.32
N VAL A 32 7.87 3.31 2.85
CA VAL A 32 7.99 2.14 3.71
C VAL A 32 9.11 2.40 4.72
N LYS A 33 8.86 2.18 6.00
CA LYS A 33 9.90 2.35 7.02
C LYS A 33 11.16 1.61 6.61
N SER A 34 12.29 2.29 6.76
CA SER A 34 13.60 1.69 6.51
C SER A 34 13.86 0.51 7.45
N PRO A 35 14.74 -0.43 7.09
CA PRO A 35 15.13 -1.53 7.96
C PRO A 35 15.65 -1.09 9.33
N ASP A 36 16.28 0.09 9.39
CA ASP A 36 16.79 0.65 10.64
C ASP A 36 15.65 1.18 11.53
N GLU A 37 14.65 1.86 10.95
CA GLU A 37 13.45 2.31 11.67
C GLU A 37 12.66 1.11 12.21
N LEU A 38 12.47 0.04 11.42
CA LEU A 38 11.85 -1.19 11.88
C LEU A 38 12.66 -1.85 13.00
N THR A 39 13.99 -1.81 12.92
CA THR A 39 14.86 -2.29 13.99
C THR A 39 14.64 -1.51 15.29
N VAL A 40 14.51 -0.19 15.22
CA VAL A 40 14.21 0.66 16.38
C VAL A 40 12.82 0.34 16.93
N SER A 41 11.80 0.23 16.07
CA SER A 41 10.43 -0.12 16.47
C SER A 41 10.37 -1.47 17.21
N PHE A 42 11.08 -2.49 16.69
CA PHE A 42 11.15 -3.81 17.34
C PHE A 42 11.77 -3.75 18.75
N ARG A 43 12.91 -3.04 18.89
CA ARG A 43 13.56 -2.87 20.19
C ARG A 43 12.69 -2.13 21.19
N ALA A 44 11.98 -1.09 20.74
CA ALA A 44 11.06 -0.32 21.59
C ALA A 44 9.91 -1.17 22.15
N ARG A 45 9.51 -2.25 21.43
CA ARG A 45 8.52 -3.24 21.89
C ARG A 45 9.13 -4.41 22.67
N GLY A 46 10.43 -4.37 23.00
CA GLY A 46 11.13 -5.44 23.70
C GLY A 46 11.35 -6.70 22.86
N LEU A 47 11.14 -6.62 21.55
CA LEU A 47 11.34 -7.75 20.65
C LEU A 47 12.83 -7.90 20.28
N LYS A 48 13.29 -9.15 20.23
CA LYS A 48 14.67 -9.44 19.85
C LYS A 48 14.88 -9.23 18.35
N VAL A 49 15.85 -8.37 18.01
CA VAL A 49 16.31 -8.19 16.63
C VAL A 49 17.42 -9.19 16.33
N THR A 50 17.22 -10.01 15.31
CA THR A 50 18.20 -11.01 14.83
C THR A 50 18.61 -10.70 13.41
N PRO A 51 19.76 -11.20 12.91
CA PRO A 51 20.15 -11.03 11.50
C PRO A 51 19.07 -11.49 10.50
N GLN A 52 18.35 -12.58 10.82
CA GLN A 52 17.23 -13.06 9.99
C GLN A 52 16.11 -12.03 9.92
N ARG A 53 15.69 -11.42 11.04
CA ARG A 53 14.66 -10.36 11.06
C ARG A 53 15.12 -9.13 10.29
N GLN A 54 16.37 -8.71 10.45
CA GLN A 54 16.90 -7.57 9.68
C GLN A 54 16.90 -7.83 8.17
N ARG A 55 17.18 -9.07 7.74
CA ARG A 55 17.08 -9.41 6.31
C ARG A 55 15.63 -9.39 5.80
N ILE A 56 14.68 -9.85 6.63
CA ILE A 56 13.26 -9.74 6.31
C ILE A 56 12.85 -8.27 6.19
N PHE A 57 13.30 -7.38 7.07
CA PHE A 57 13.01 -5.94 6.97
C PHE A 57 13.52 -5.34 5.67
N ARG A 58 14.71 -5.75 5.21
CA ARG A 58 15.25 -5.32 3.91
C ARG A 58 14.41 -5.84 2.76
N ALA A 59 14.03 -7.11 2.78
CA ALA A 59 13.18 -7.68 1.73
C ALA A 59 11.84 -6.96 1.60
N LEU A 60 11.23 -6.58 2.73
CA LEU A 60 9.99 -5.79 2.73
C LEU A 60 10.19 -4.37 2.20
N HIS A 61 11.30 -3.73 2.55
CA HIS A 61 11.63 -2.37 2.09
C HIS A 61 11.94 -2.32 0.58
N GLU A 62 12.52 -3.38 0.05
CA GLU A 62 12.88 -3.52 -1.37
C GLU A 62 11.70 -4.02 -2.22
N ALA A 63 10.65 -4.55 -1.59
CA ALA A 63 9.47 -5.07 -2.28
C ALA A 63 8.72 -3.94 -2.99
N ARG A 64 8.43 -4.15 -4.27
CA ARG A 64 7.64 -3.21 -5.10
C ARG A 64 6.14 -3.50 -5.08
N GLU A 65 5.78 -4.66 -4.57
CA GLU A 65 4.41 -5.18 -4.51
C GLU A 65 4.15 -5.69 -3.10
N HIS A 66 2.91 -6.07 -2.81
CA HIS A 66 2.50 -6.65 -1.55
C HIS A 66 2.93 -8.13 -1.51
N PRO A 67 4.07 -8.48 -0.92
CA PRO A 67 4.57 -9.85 -0.95
C PRO A 67 3.72 -10.76 -0.07
N THR A 68 3.69 -12.05 -0.42
CA THR A 68 3.25 -13.10 0.51
C THR A 68 4.41 -13.51 1.42
N ALA A 69 4.12 -14.22 2.51
CA ALA A 69 5.17 -14.74 3.39
C ALA A 69 6.11 -15.70 2.64
N GLU A 70 5.58 -16.47 1.70
CA GLU A 70 6.34 -17.40 0.86
C GLU A 70 7.28 -16.65 -0.09
N ALA A 71 6.83 -15.52 -0.66
CA ALA A 71 7.67 -14.69 -1.52
C ALA A 71 8.84 -14.09 -0.72
N VAL A 72 8.57 -13.52 0.45
CA VAL A 72 9.62 -13.01 1.37
C VAL A 72 10.58 -14.14 1.78
N TYR A 73 10.04 -15.33 2.08
CA TYR A 73 10.87 -16.48 2.41
C TYR A 73 11.78 -16.91 1.25
N ALA A 74 11.23 -17.00 0.04
CA ALA A 74 11.99 -17.39 -1.14
C ALA A 74 13.16 -16.42 -1.43
N GLU A 75 12.94 -15.13 -1.23
CA GLU A 75 13.97 -14.10 -1.39
C GLU A 75 15.03 -14.18 -0.29
N VAL A 76 14.61 -14.13 0.99
CA VAL A 76 15.54 -14.13 2.11
C VAL A 76 16.38 -15.41 2.17
N ARG A 77 15.81 -16.54 1.76
CA ARG A 77 16.50 -17.84 1.74
C ARG A 77 17.72 -17.87 0.81
N GLN A 78 17.75 -17.03 -0.22
CA GLN A 78 18.90 -16.95 -1.14
C GLN A 78 20.17 -16.54 -0.40
N GLU A 79 20.08 -15.62 0.56
CA GLU A 79 21.20 -15.16 1.37
C GLU A 79 21.31 -15.87 2.72
N MET A 80 20.20 -16.38 3.23
CA MET A 80 20.10 -17.05 4.54
C MET A 80 19.46 -18.45 4.40
N PRO A 81 20.17 -19.46 3.90
CA PRO A 81 19.60 -20.80 3.62
C PRO A 81 19.00 -21.49 4.84
N THR A 82 19.41 -21.11 6.05
CA THR A 82 18.94 -21.70 7.32
C THR A 82 17.69 -21.04 7.88
N ILE A 83 17.15 -19.99 7.22
CA ILE A 83 15.91 -19.37 7.66
C ILE A 83 14.74 -20.34 7.50
N SER A 84 13.79 -20.32 8.42
CA SER A 84 12.56 -21.08 8.31
C SER A 84 11.40 -20.19 7.88
N LEU A 85 10.42 -20.75 7.16
CA LEU A 85 9.18 -20.06 6.82
C LEU A 85 8.43 -19.61 8.09
N ARG A 86 8.52 -20.39 9.18
CA ARG A 86 7.98 -20.00 10.49
C ARG A 86 8.60 -18.70 11.01
N THR A 87 9.91 -18.50 10.84
CA THR A 87 10.58 -17.25 11.26
C THR A 87 10.06 -16.06 10.46
N VAL A 88 9.79 -16.26 9.16
CA VAL A 88 9.22 -15.22 8.32
C VAL A 88 7.82 -14.85 8.80
N TYR A 89 6.91 -15.82 8.93
CA TYR A 89 5.56 -15.58 9.43
C TYR A 89 5.55 -14.91 10.80
N GLN A 90 6.38 -15.38 11.73
CA GLN A 90 6.47 -14.77 13.06
C GLN A 90 6.89 -13.29 12.98
N THR A 91 7.86 -12.97 12.11
CA THR A 91 8.34 -11.59 11.94
C THR A 91 7.29 -10.71 11.29
N LEU A 92 6.59 -11.20 10.26
CA LEU A 92 5.51 -10.46 9.60
C LEU A 92 4.33 -10.22 10.56
N ASN A 93 3.94 -11.23 11.34
CA ASN A 93 2.88 -11.10 12.34
C ASN A 93 3.29 -10.12 13.46
N ASP A 94 4.55 -10.14 13.93
CA ASP A 94 5.05 -9.18 14.90
C ASP A 94 4.93 -7.74 14.35
N LEU A 95 5.33 -7.51 13.08
CA LEU A 95 5.20 -6.21 12.40
C LEU A 95 3.74 -5.79 12.25
N THR A 96 2.85 -6.71 11.86
CA THR A 96 1.40 -6.43 11.75
C THR A 96 0.81 -6.06 13.11
N ALA A 97 1.14 -6.80 14.17
CA ALA A 97 0.69 -6.50 15.54
C ALA A 97 1.22 -5.16 16.07
N MET A 98 2.33 -4.67 15.52
CA MET A 98 2.91 -3.36 15.83
C MET A 98 2.29 -2.22 15.01
N GLY A 99 1.48 -2.52 13.98
CA GLY A 99 0.96 -1.55 13.02
C GLY A 99 2.00 -1.06 12.02
N GLU A 100 3.06 -1.83 11.78
CA GLU A 100 4.11 -1.53 10.81
C GLU A 100 3.88 -2.21 9.45
N LEU A 101 2.91 -3.12 9.40
CA LEU A 101 2.40 -3.78 8.20
C LEU A 101 0.89 -3.93 8.29
N HIS A 102 0.22 -3.88 7.16
CA HIS A 102 -1.14 -4.39 7.03
C HIS A 102 -1.12 -5.80 6.44
N GLN A 103 -1.93 -6.69 6.99
CA GLN A 103 -2.18 -7.99 6.39
C GLN A 103 -3.47 -7.93 5.59
N LEU A 104 -3.38 -8.18 4.29
CA LEU A 104 -4.48 -8.08 3.35
C LEU A 104 -4.95 -9.47 2.96
N ASP A 105 -6.25 -9.76 3.12
CA ASP A 105 -6.92 -10.90 2.51
C ASP A 105 -7.74 -10.40 1.31
N LEU A 106 -7.12 -10.46 0.16
CA LEU A 106 -7.73 -9.98 -1.08
C LEU A 106 -8.33 -11.12 -1.93
N GLY A 107 -8.52 -12.32 -1.34
CA GLY A 107 -9.05 -13.48 -2.04
C GLY A 107 -8.13 -14.01 -3.16
N THR A 108 -6.83 -13.69 -3.09
CA THR A 108 -5.82 -14.14 -4.06
C THR A 108 -5.12 -15.44 -3.62
N GLY A 109 -5.61 -16.09 -2.56
CA GLY A 109 -5.12 -17.34 -2.01
C GLY A 109 -4.31 -17.18 -0.74
N SER A 110 -3.10 -16.64 -0.80
CA SER A 110 -2.29 -16.34 0.37
C SER A 110 -2.50 -14.89 0.82
N ALA A 111 -2.44 -14.67 2.13
CA ALA A 111 -2.42 -13.32 2.70
C ALA A 111 -1.21 -12.53 2.16
N ARG A 112 -1.43 -11.27 1.84
CA ARG A 112 -0.39 -10.35 1.41
C ARG A 112 -0.03 -9.39 2.53
N PHE A 113 1.17 -8.91 2.52
CA PHE A 113 1.68 -7.98 3.51
C PHE A 113 2.00 -6.66 2.84
N ASP A 114 1.31 -5.63 3.30
CA ASP A 114 1.43 -4.28 2.79
C ASP A 114 2.22 -3.44 3.79
N PRO A 115 3.38 -2.91 3.39
CA PRO A 115 4.17 -2.03 4.22
C PRO A 115 3.70 -0.58 4.22
N THR A 116 2.73 -0.21 3.37
CA THR A 116 2.10 1.11 3.34
C THR A 116 1.00 1.17 4.39
N VAL A 117 1.27 1.76 5.55
CA VAL A 117 0.31 1.81 6.66
C VAL A 117 -0.63 3.01 6.61
N GLU A 118 -0.43 3.95 5.71
CA GLU A 118 -1.34 5.06 5.48
C GLU A 118 -2.58 4.62 4.70
N PRO A 119 -3.75 5.25 4.92
CA PRO A 119 -4.97 4.88 4.22
C PRO A 119 -4.82 4.99 2.69
N HIS A 120 -5.08 3.93 1.97
CA HIS A 120 -5.10 3.88 0.52
C HIS A 120 -6.04 2.76 0.04
N HIS A 121 -6.13 2.57 -1.26
CA HIS A 121 -7.00 1.59 -1.91
C HIS A 121 -6.17 0.60 -2.72
N HIS A 122 -6.78 -0.48 -3.18
CA HIS A 122 -6.05 -1.53 -3.89
C HIS A 122 -6.62 -1.85 -5.26
N LEU A 123 -5.74 -2.13 -6.21
CA LEU A 123 -6.05 -2.71 -7.51
C LEU A 123 -5.61 -4.17 -7.51
N VAL A 124 -6.51 -5.08 -7.81
CA VAL A 124 -6.24 -6.53 -7.85
C VAL A 124 -6.45 -7.06 -9.26
N CYS A 125 -5.43 -7.69 -9.82
CA CYS A 125 -5.55 -8.35 -11.11
C CYS A 125 -6.13 -9.76 -10.94
N ASP A 126 -7.30 -10.01 -11.54
CA ASP A 126 -7.96 -11.32 -11.48
C ASP A 126 -7.24 -12.40 -12.32
N THR A 127 -6.31 -11.99 -13.19
CA THR A 127 -5.57 -12.91 -14.07
C THR A 127 -4.27 -13.39 -13.44
N CYS A 128 -3.44 -12.46 -12.91
CA CYS A 128 -2.11 -12.82 -12.36
C CYS A 128 -2.02 -12.66 -10.84
N GLY A 129 -3.07 -12.12 -10.19
CA GLY A 129 -3.09 -11.89 -8.74
C GLY A 129 -2.17 -10.74 -8.28
N ALA A 130 -1.63 -9.94 -9.19
CA ALA A 130 -0.87 -8.73 -8.82
C ALA A 130 -1.76 -7.76 -8.05
N VAL A 131 -1.19 -7.13 -7.04
CA VAL A 131 -1.83 -6.12 -6.20
C VAL A 131 -1.00 -4.85 -6.26
N SER A 132 -1.65 -3.71 -6.45
CA SER A 132 -1.01 -2.40 -6.49
C SER A 132 -1.80 -1.40 -5.68
N ASP A 133 -1.10 -0.45 -5.06
CA ASP A 133 -1.71 0.65 -4.33
C ASP A 133 -2.41 1.64 -5.28
N LEU A 134 -3.50 2.18 -4.80
CA LEU A 134 -4.22 3.27 -5.44
C LEU A 134 -4.42 4.40 -4.42
N HIS A 135 -3.65 5.45 -4.58
CA HIS A 135 -3.78 6.68 -3.81
C HIS A 135 -4.75 7.62 -4.54
N ALA A 136 -6.03 7.51 -4.23
CA ALA A 136 -7.09 8.35 -4.79
C ALA A 136 -8.15 8.62 -3.73
N GLU A 137 -8.82 9.76 -3.84
CA GLU A 137 -9.96 10.10 -2.99
C GLU A 137 -11.25 9.85 -3.77
N PHE A 138 -12.21 9.21 -3.12
CA PHE A 138 -13.53 8.92 -3.68
C PHE A 138 -14.60 9.63 -2.85
N SER A 139 -14.97 10.85 -3.25
CA SER A 139 -15.93 11.69 -2.53
C SER A 139 -17.34 11.09 -2.47
N ASP A 140 -17.67 10.23 -3.43
CA ASP A 140 -19.02 9.65 -3.55
C ASP A 140 -19.20 8.36 -2.73
N VAL A 141 -18.11 7.86 -2.10
CA VAL A 141 -18.18 6.66 -1.25
C VAL A 141 -18.34 7.07 0.20
N HIS A 142 -19.58 7.03 0.69
CA HIS A 142 -19.90 7.34 2.07
C HIS A 142 -21.04 6.45 2.60
N VAL A 143 -21.04 6.26 3.91
CA VAL A 143 -22.16 5.61 4.61
C VAL A 143 -23.18 6.69 4.94
N PRO A 144 -24.48 6.52 4.54
CA PRO A 144 -25.53 7.47 4.88
C PRO A 144 -25.66 7.70 6.39
N ALA A 145 -25.91 8.94 6.79
CA ALA A 145 -25.94 9.33 8.21
C ALA A 145 -27.06 8.64 9.01
N ASP A 146 -28.15 8.24 8.34
CA ASP A 146 -29.30 7.57 8.94
C ASP A 146 -29.04 6.09 9.32
N VAL A 147 -27.94 5.51 8.84
CA VAL A 147 -27.50 4.14 9.21
C VAL A 147 -27.01 4.07 10.65
N GLY A 148 -26.67 5.20 11.28
CA GLY A 148 -26.20 5.25 12.67
C GLY A 148 -24.85 4.57 12.90
N PHE A 149 -23.98 4.52 11.86
CA PHE A 149 -22.67 3.87 11.91
C PHE A 149 -21.55 4.91 11.79
N ALA A 150 -20.60 4.86 12.73
CA ALA A 150 -19.39 5.70 12.69
C ALA A 150 -18.29 4.98 11.91
N VAL A 151 -17.98 5.45 10.70
CA VAL A 151 -16.90 4.91 9.88
C VAL A 151 -15.57 5.40 10.41
N SER A 152 -14.64 4.48 10.70
CA SER A 152 -13.26 4.81 11.12
C SER A 152 -12.26 4.77 9.96
N SER A 153 -12.52 3.97 8.94
CA SER A 153 -11.68 3.86 7.75
C SER A 153 -12.50 3.33 6.56
N THR A 154 -12.06 3.64 5.36
CA THR A 154 -12.64 3.12 4.11
C THR A 154 -11.53 2.58 3.25
N GLU A 155 -11.66 1.31 2.84
CA GLU A 155 -10.79 0.68 1.88
C GLU A 155 -11.63 0.20 0.69
N ILE A 156 -11.19 0.50 -0.53
CA ILE A 156 -11.84 0.08 -1.77
C ILE A 156 -10.89 -0.82 -2.53
N VAL A 157 -11.38 -1.98 -2.95
CA VAL A 157 -10.64 -2.93 -3.76
C VAL A 157 -11.25 -2.98 -5.15
N PHE A 158 -10.51 -2.52 -6.15
CA PHE A 158 -10.90 -2.61 -7.55
C PHE A 158 -10.33 -3.90 -8.15
N ARG A 159 -11.16 -4.66 -8.85
CA ARG A 159 -10.78 -5.91 -9.50
C ARG A 159 -10.87 -5.79 -11.00
N GLY A 160 -9.88 -6.38 -11.70
CA GLY A 160 -9.84 -6.32 -13.15
C GLY A 160 -8.59 -6.99 -13.72
N ARG A 161 -8.07 -6.46 -14.82
CA ARG A 161 -6.82 -6.94 -15.43
C ARG A 161 -5.77 -5.84 -15.48
N CYS A 162 -4.55 -6.14 -15.01
CA CYS A 162 -3.41 -5.23 -15.12
C CYS A 162 -3.02 -5.03 -16.61
N ARG A 163 -2.19 -4.03 -16.87
CA ARG A 163 -1.75 -3.67 -18.23
C ARG A 163 -1.12 -4.86 -18.96
N GLU A 164 -0.25 -5.61 -18.28
CA GLU A 164 0.42 -6.77 -18.85
C GLU A 164 -0.59 -7.86 -19.26
N CYS A 165 -1.60 -8.12 -18.41
CA CYS A 165 -2.63 -9.10 -18.70
C CYS A 165 -3.66 -8.65 -19.72
N GLN A 166 -3.85 -7.35 -19.93
CA GLN A 166 -4.68 -6.80 -21.02
C GLN A 166 -4.01 -6.97 -22.38
N GLY A 167 -2.67 -6.79 -22.45
CA GLY A 167 -1.88 -6.89 -23.67
C GLY A 167 -1.55 -8.31 -24.12
N GLY A 168 -1.98 -9.35 -23.40
CA GLY A 168 -1.69 -10.76 -23.73
C GLY A 168 -0.23 -11.18 -23.50
N GLY A 169 0.59 -10.31 -22.87
CA GLY A 169 2.02 -10.53 -22.67
C GLY A 169 2.41 -11.26 -21.37
N HIS A 170 1.48 -11.51 -20.48
CA HIS A 170 1.80 -12.13 -19.20
C HIS A 170 1.66 -13.65 -19.26
N ILE A 171 2.80 -14.35 -19.41
CA ILE A 171 2.91 -15.79 -19.13
C ILE A 171 3.19 -15.96 -17.63
N GLY A 172 2.34 -15.40 -16.78
CA GLY A 172 2.38 -15.63 -15.35
C GLY A 172 1.68 -16.92 -15.02
N THR A 173 2.25 -17.71 -14.13
CA THR A 173 1.56 -18.86 -13.50
C THR A 173 0.26 -18.33 -12.90
N ALA A 174 -0.88 -18.80 -13.44
CA ALA A 174 -2.19 -18.47 -12.89
C ALA A 174 -2.19 -18.72 -11.38
N PRO A 175 -2.82 -17.83 -10.58
CA PRO A 175 -2.99 -18.10 -9.16
C PRO A 175 -3.67 -19.43 -9.01
N THR A 176 -3.15 -20.28 -8.14
CA THR A 176 -3.66 -21.64 -7.88
C THR A 176 -5.01 -21.64 -7.14
N ASN A 177 -5.72 -20.53 -7.17
CA ASN A 177 -7.00 -20.38 -6.49
C ASN A 177 -8.14 -20.10 -7.50
N PRO A 178 -9.26 -20.83 -7.43
CA PRO A 178 -10.40 -20.58 -8.29
C PRO A 178 -10.96 -19.17 -8.02
N PRO A 179 -11.54 -18.50 -9.04
CA PRO A 179 -12.14 -17.19 -8.87
C PRO A 179 -13.19 -17.24 -7.76
N ALA A 180 -13.19 -16.23 -6.91
CA ALA A 180 -14.18 -16.07 -5.86
C ALA A 180 -15.58 -16.26 -6.43
N VAL A 181 -16.36 -17.13 -5.81
CA VAL A 181 -17.73 -17.44 -6.19
C VAL A 181 -18.51 -16.12 -6.25
N ARG A 182 -19.00 -15.76 -7.45
CA ARG A 182 -19.88 -14.61 -7.61
C ARG A 182 -21.08 -14.75 -6.68
N PRO A 183 -21.47 -13.72 -5.93
CA PRO A 183 -22.73 -13.74 -5.21
C PRO A 183 -23.84 -14.09 -6.20
N LYS A 184 -24.66 -15.07 -5.84
CA LYS A 184 -25.88 -15.37 -6.63
C LYS A 184 -26.74 -14.12 -6.61
N GLU A 185 -27.01 -13.57 -7.79
CA GLU A 185 -28.05 -12.56 -7.95
C GLU A 185 -29.33 -13.12 -7.36
N HIS A 186 -29.81 -12.53 -6.28
CA HIS A 186 -31.16 -12.78 -5.80
C HIS A 186 -32.11 -12.21 -6.85
N ALA A 187 -32.69 -13.13 -7.66
CA ALA A 187 -33.81 -12.80 -8.51
C ALA A 187 -34.91 -12.23 -7.61
N ALA A 188 -35.25 -10.96 -7.84
CA ALA A 188 -36.42 -10.33 -7.25
C ALA A 188 -37.63 -11.10 -7.78
N HIS A 189 -38.28 -11.85 -6.90
CA HIS A 189 -39.63 -12.32 -7.15
C HIS A 189 -40.60 -11.13 -6.94
N GLY A 190 -41.23 -10.73 -8.05
CA GLY A 190 -42.37 -9.81 -8.05
C GLY A 190 -43.62 -10.40 -7.40
#